data_88134089145c2e5fbc62e4681eb11be8
#
_entry.id   88134089145c2e5fbc62e4681eb11be8
#
_cell.length_a   1.000
_cell.length_b   1.000
_cell.length_c   1.000
_cell.angle_alpha   90.00
_cell.angle_beta   90.00
_cell.angle_gamma   90.00
#
_symmetry.space_group_name_H-M   'P 1'
#
loop_
_entity.id
_entity.type
_entity.pdbx_description
1 polymer ?
#
loop_
_entity_poly.entity_id
_entity_poly.type
_entity_poly.pdbx_seq_one_letter_code
_entity_poly.pdbx_strand_id
1 'polypeptide(L)'
;MTQALPSSLIVIPCLNEAAHIGALLGQLCPAAARLGARIVVADGGSTDGTLAIVEQIAAKDPRVILMHNKRRIQSAAINLAVGTYGEGAQYLIRIDAHGGYPDDYCDRLLEEALATSADSVVVSMLTSGSGAVQKSVAAAQNSKLGTGGSKHRHLSAGEWVDHGHHALMRISAFGAVGGYDETFSHNEDAELDYRLRRAGYRIWMSGKTQMVYYPRASLKGLYFQYLGYGRGRAKNVLKHRVIPKVRQMVPLAVFPVVLLAAFSFVHWIAAVPLLIWASVCLGYGLVTAIRQRNADIALAGVSAMVMHFGWSVGFWLQLLGFGARRGVA
;
A
#
# COMPACT_ATOMS: atom_id res chain seq x y z
N MET A 1 37.52 10.96 4.21
CA MET A 1 36.52 11.29 5.25
C MET A 1 35.23 10.59 4.87
N THR A 2 34.88 9.50 5.53
CA THR A 2 33.56 8.85 5.37
C THR A 2 32.53 9.83 5.93
N GLN A 3 31.74 10.42 5.03
CA GLN A 3 30.62 11.29 5.43
C GLN A 3 29.67 10.45 6.30
N ALA A 4 29.36 10.92 7.50
CA ALA A 4 28.41 10.23 8.38
C ALA A 4 27.08 10.07 7.64
N LEU A 5 26.51 8.85 7.68
CA LEU A 5 25.21 8.60 7.08
C LEU A 5 24.15 9.51 7.73
N PRO A 6 23.21 10.07 6.96
CA PRO A 6 22.16 10.90 7.52
C PRO A 6 21.28 10.09 8.47
N SER A 7 20.96 10.67 9.62
CA SER A 7 20.13 10.03 10.63
C SER A 7 18.72 9.72 10.11
N SER A 8 18.19 8.56 10.46
CA SER A 8 16.90 8.09 9.98
C SER A 8 15.98 7.68 11.14
N LEU A 9 14.67 7.81 10.91
CA LEU A 9 13.61 7.32 11.77
C LEU A 9 12.86 6.21 11.05
N ILE A 10 12.92 4.98 11.55
CA ILE A 10 12.14 3.85 11.03
C ILE A 10 10.81 3.82 11.80
N VAL A 11 9.68 3.81 11.09
CA VAL A 11 8.35 3.78 11.70
C VAL A 11 7.58 2.56 11.22
N ILE A 12 7.08 1.79 12.17
CA ILE A 12 6.29 0.56 11.96
C ILE A 12 4.90 0.76 12.56
N PRO A 13 3.89 1.18 11.79
CA PRO A 13 2.50 1.11 12.22
C PRO A 13 2.11 -0.33 12.49
N CYS A 14 1.54 -0.61 13.66
CA CYS A 14 1.32 -1.96 14.14
C CYS A 14 -0.06 -2.11 14.78
N LEU A 15 -0.76 -3.22 14.47
CA LEU A 15 -2.00 -3.61 15.15
C LEU A 15 -2.22 -5.12 14.98
N ASN A 16 -2.09 -5.89 16.06
CA ASN A 16 -2.22 -7.35 16.09
C ASN A 16 -1.27 -8.05 15.11
N GLU A 17 0.03 -7.85 15.31
CA GLU A 17 1.10 -8.35 14.45
C GLU A 17 2.07 -9.29 15.22
N ALA A 18 1.60 -9.98 16.27
CA ALA A 18 2.44 -10.87 17.07
C ALA A 18 3.14 -11.96 16.24
N ALA A 19 2.53 -12.40 15.14
CA ALA A 19 3.11 -13.38 14.24
C ALA A 19 4.32 -12.86 13.42
N HIS A 20 4.45 -11.54 13.26
CA HIS A 20 5.42 -10.95 12.33
C HIS A 20 6.43 -10.02 13.01
N ILE A 21 5.99 -9.26 14.02
CA ILE A 21 6.77 -8.14 14.57
C ILE A 21 8.12 -8.55 15.15
N GLY A 22 8.20 -9.73 15.79
CA GLY A 22 9.45 -10.21 16.39
C GLY A 22 10.54 -10.49 15.36
N ALA A 23 10.20 -11.21 14.27
CA ALA A 23 11.11 -11.50 13.18
C ALA A 23 11.52 -10.21 12.43
N LEU A 24 10.57 -9.31 12.19
CA LEU A 24 10.81 -8.03 11.53
C LEU A 24 11.78 -7.16 12.34
N LEU A 25 11.57 -7.02 13.65
CA LEU A 25 12.50 -6.25 14.50
C LEU A 25 13.88 -6.91 14.55
N GLY A 26 13.95 -8.24 14.60
CA GLY A 26 15.23 -8.98 14.50
C GLY A 26 16.01 -8.65 13.24
N GLN A 27 15.34 -8.44 12.11
CA GLN A 27 15.93 -8.03 10.84
C GLN A 27 16.29 -6.54 10.82
N LEU A 28 15.46 -5.66 11.38
CA LEU A 28 15.65 -4.20 11.29
C LEU A 28 16.65 -3.66 12.32
N CYS A 29 16.83 -4.26 13.50
CA CYS A 29 17.77 -3.79 14.52
C CYS A 29 19.23 -3.69 14.02
N PRO A 30 19.77 -4.68 13.26
CA PRO A 30 21.11 -4.54 12.66
C PRO A 30 21.19 -3.38 11.65
N ALA A 31 20.17 -3.18 10.82
CA ALA A 31 20.12 -2.07 9.86
C ALA A 31 20.05 -0.73 10.61
N ALA A 32 19.21 -0.62 11.64
CA ALA A 32 19.10 0.57 12.46
C ALA A 32 20.43 0.92 13.16
N ALA A 33 21.18 -0.11 13.60
CA ALA A 33 22.52 0.10 14.18
C ALA A 33 23.50 0.70 13.17
N ARG A 34 23.54 0.18 11.93
CA ARG A 34 24.41 0.70 10.86
C ARG A 34 24.06 2.13 10.47
N LEU A 35 22.77 2.44 10.41
CA LEU A 35 22.24 3.73 9.96
C LEU A 35 22.12 4.77 11.09
N GLY A 36 22.46 4.44 12.33
CA GLY A 36 22.20 5.31 13.47
C GLY A 36 20.72 5.67 13.64
N ALA A 37 19.83 4.77 13.23
CA ALA A 37 18.38 5.00 13.21
C ALA A 37 17.70 4.56 14.51
N ARG A 38 16.58 5.23 14.83
CA ARG A 38 15.60 4.76 15.83
C ARG A 38 14.49 4.01 15.13
N ILE A 39 13.93 2.98 15.79
CA ILE A 39 12.78 2.22 15.32
C ILE A 39 11.59 2.53 16.24
N VAL A 40 10.54 3.14 15.72
CA VAL A 40 9.31 3.41 16.45
C VAL A 40 8.23 2.42 15.99
N VAL A 41 7.84 1.51 16.88
CA VAL A 41 6.67 0.65 16.70
C VAL A 41 5.46 1.40 17.22
N ALA A 42 4.61 1.87 16.31
CA ALA A 42 3.43 2.68 16.63
C ALA A 42 2.18 1.78 16.72
N ASP A 43 1.93 1.27 17.94
CA ASP A 43 0.88 0.30 18.21
C ASP A 43 -0.51 0.94 18.32
N GLY A 44 -1.48 0.37 17.60
CA GLY A 44 -2.88 0.80 17.57
C GLY A 44 -3.75 0.19 18.68
N GLY A 45 -3.18 -0.40 19.73
CA GLY A 45 -3.89 -1.08 20.82
C GLY A 45 -4.07 -2.57 20.50
N SER A 46 -2.96 -3.25 20.24
CA SER A 46 -2.92 -4.69 19.99
C SER A 46 -3.34 -5.51 21.21
N THR A 47 -3.96 -6.65 20.97
CA THR A 47 -4.50 -7.57 21.99
C THR A 47 -3.98 -9.01 21.86
N ASP A 48 -3.07 -9.28 20.91
CA ASP A 48 -2.60 -10.62 20.51
C ASP A 48 -1.18 -10.97 21.01
N GLY A 49 -0.63 -10.18 21.93
CA GLY A 49 0.75 -10.37 22.42
C GLY A 49 1.80 -9.53 21.70
N THR A 50 1.45 -8.75 20.68
CA THR A 50 2.36 -7.84 19.98
C THR A 50 3.13 -6.93 20.93
N LEU A 51 2.44 -6.31 21.90
CA LEU A 51 3.05 -5.39 22.87
C LEU A 51 4.17 -6.05 23.67
N ALA A 52 3.91 -7.23 24.23
CA ALA A 52 4.90 -7.96 25.03
C ALA A 52 6.18 -8.30 24.24
N ILE A 53 6.03 -8.66 22.95
CA ILE A 53 7.17 -8.93 22.05
C ILE A 53 7.99 -7.66 21.83
N VAL A 54 7.35 -6.54 21.54
CA VAL A 54 8.05 -5.27 21.30
C VAL A 54 8.74 -4.76 22.57
N GLU A 55 8.08 -4.81 23.73
CA GLU A 55 8.65 -4.43 25.03
C GLU A 55 9.88 -5.28 25.39
N GLN A 56 9.82 -6.60 25.15
CA GLN A 56 10.96 -7.47 25.40
C GLN A 56 12.18 -7.14 24.52
N ILE A 57 11.96 -6.72 23.26
CA ILE A 57 13.02 -6.32 22.35
C ILE A 57 13.53 -4.93 22.73
N ALA A 58 12.66 -3.97 23.04
CA ALA A 58 13.01 -2.62 23.47
C ALA A 58 13.86 -2.61 24.75
N ALA A 59 13.62 -3.56 25.67
CA ALA A 59 14.45 -3.72 26.87
C ALA A 59 15.90 -4.13 26.58
N LYS A 60 16.15 -4.74 25.41
CA LYS A 60 17.49 -5.18 24.97
C LYS A 60 18.15 -4.20 23.98
N ASP A 61 17.37 -3.45 23.24
CA ASP A 61 17.84 -2.50 22.24
C ASP A 61 17.14 -1.14 22.43
N PRO A 62 17.83 -0.14 22.99
CA PRO A 62 17.24 1.17 23.28
C PRO A 62 16.85 1.97 22.02
N ARG A 63 17.22 1.51 20.82
CA ARG A 63 16.78 2.10 19.56
C ARG A 63 15.34 1.76 19.23
N VAL A 64 14.79 0.66 19.80
CA VAL A 64 13.42 0.23 19.62
C VAL A 64 12.53 0.94 20.64
N ILE A 65 11.55 1.67 20.15
CA ILE A 65 10.62 2.48 20.96
C ILE A 65 9.20 1.99 20.69
N LEU A 66 8.48 1.60 21.73
CA LEU A 66 7.05 1.32 21.66
C LEU A 66 6.28 2.63 21.87
N MET A 67 5.43 3.00 20.91
CA MET A 67 4.59 4.20 20.99
C MET A 67 3.11 3.81 20.82
N HIS A 68 2.23 4.38 21.62
CA HIS A 68 0.80 4.13 21.52
C HIS A 68 0.11 5.08 20.53
N ASN A 69 -0.55 4.50 19.50
CA ASN A 69 -1.34 5.23 18.52
C ASN A 69 -2.86 5.09 18.80
N LYS A 70 -3.42 6.01 19.57
CA LYS A 70 -4.84 6.00 19.94
C LYS A 70 -5.80 6.03 18.74
N ARG A 71 -5.40 6.56 17.61
CA ARG A 71 -6.25 6.69 16.40
C ARG A 71 -6.35 5.41 15.56
N ARG A 72 -5.51 4.41 15.82
CA ARG A 72 -5.55 3.08 15.19
C ARG A 72 -5.46 3.07 13.65
N ILE A 73 -5.01 4.16 13.05
CA ILE A 73 -4.80 4.27 11.60
C ILE A 73 -3.32 4.54 11.30
N GLN A 74 -2.86 4.04 10.19
CA GLN A 74 -1.46 4.09 9.77
C GLN A 74 -0.96 5.52 9.58
N SER A 75 -1.74 6.38 8.92
CA SER A 75 -1.41 7.79 8.70
C SER A 75 -1.15 8.54 10.02
N ALA A 76 -2.02 8.33 11.04
CA ALA A 76 -1.83 8.94 12.35
C ALA A 76 -0.62 8.36 13.10
N ALA A 77 -0.34 7.06 12.96
CA ALA A 77 0.84 6.42 13.54
C ALA A 77 2.12 7.10 13.05
N ILE A 78 2.23 7.30 11.74
CA ILE A 78 3.42 7.89 11.12
C ILE A 78 3.54 9.37 11.48
N ASN A 79 2.46 10.15 11.39
CA ASN A 79 2.46 11.56 11.80
C ASN A 79 2.90 11.73 13.25
N LEU A 80 2.33 10.93 14.16
CA LEU A 80 2.64 10.97 15.59
C LEU A 80 4.12 10.60 15.84
N ALA A 81 4.61 9.54 15.18
CA ALA A 81 6.00 9.11 15.32
C ALA A 81 6.98 10.18 14.82
N VAL A 82 6.72 10.79 13.68
CA VAL A 82 7.55 11.87 13.14
C VAL A 82 7.48 13.11 14.04
N GLY A 83 6.30 13.48 14.52
CA GLY A 83 6.14 14.63 15.43
C GLY A 83 6.83 14.46 16.78
N THR A 84 6.91 13.21 17.29
CA THR A 84 7.48 12.92 18.61
C THR A 84 8.98 12.59 18.56
N TYR A 85 9.41 11.87 17.53
CA TYR A 85 10.76 11.29 17.44
C TYR A 85 11.53 11.73 16.19
N GLY A 86 10.95 12.58 15.34
CA GLY A 86 11.58 13.02 14.09
C GLY A 86 12.68 14.06 14.25
N GLU A 87 12.80 14.69 15.43
CA GLU A 87 13.82 15.68 15.67
C GLU A 87 15.23 15.09 15.48
N GLY A 88 16.08 15.79 14.71
CA GLY A 88 17.42 15.36 14.35
C GLY A 88 17.48 14.28 13.27
N ALA A 89 16.38 13.66 12.87
CA ALA A 89 16.35 12.72 11.76
C ALA A 89 16.11 13.45 10.43
N GLN A 90 16.87 13.05 9.39
CA GLN A 90 16.71 13.62 8.04
C GLN A 90 15.72 12.82 7.20
N TYR A 91 15.62 11.52 7.41
CA TYR A 91 14.76 10.62 6.67
C TYR A 91 13.83 9.82 7.55
N LEU A 92 12.59 9.68 7.10
CA LEU A 92 11.60 8.73 7.58
C LEU A 92 11.65 7.49 6.71
N ILE A 93 11.79 6.29 7.30
CA ILE A 93 11.61 5.01 6.61
C ILE A 93 10.33 4.37 7.17
N ARG A 94 9.37 4.10 6.29
CA ARG A 94 8.13 3.41 6.64
C ARG A 94 8.26 1.93 6.35
N ILE A 95 7.86 1.12 7.32
CA ILE A 95 7.86 -0.35 7.24
C ILE A 95 6.48 -0.86 7.63
N ASP A 96 5.85 -1.65 6.79
CA ASP A 96 4.59 -2.32 7.12
C ASP A 96 4.90 -3.62 7.91
N ALA A 97 4.25 -3.83 9.05
CA ALA A 97 4.60 -4.89 10.01
C ALA A 97 4.53 -6.33 9.43
N HIS A 98 3.68 -6.55 8.43
CA HIS A 98 3.48 -7.83 7.74
C HIS A 98 4.05 -7.85 6.31
N GLY A 99 4.97 -6.96 5.98
CA GLY A 99 5.71 -6.98 4.71
C GLY A 99 6.94 -7.87 4.76
N GLY A 100 7.39 -8.36 3.60
CA GLY A 100 8.69 -9.01 3.45
C GLY A 100 9.70 -8.05 2.84
N TYR A 101 10.88 -7.96 3.43
CA TYR A 101 11.92 -7.01 3.03
C TYR A 101 13.26 -7.71 2.86
N PRO A 102 14.12 -7.30 1.89
CA PRO A 102 15.53 -7.69 1.86
C PRO A 102 16.29 -7.16 3.09
N ASP A 103 17.37 -7.83 3.50
CA ASP A 103 18.16 -7.43 4.67
C ASP A 103 18.83 -6.05 4.51
N ASP A 104 19.13 -5.66 3.27
CA ASP A 104 19.70 -4.36 2.91
C ASP A 104 18.67 -3.31 2.49
N TYR A 105 17.37 -3.55 2.76
CA TYR A 105 16.28 -2.69 2.32
C TYR A 105 16.46 -1.22 2.72
N CYS A 106 16.70 -0.96 3.99
CA CYS A 106 16.88 0.41 4.50
C CYS A 106 18.13 1.06 3.92
N ASP A 107 19.22 0.30 3.80
CA ASP A 107 20.49 0.79 3.25
C ASP A 107 20.31 1.19 1.77
N ARG A 108 19.62 0.37 0.95
CA ARG A 108 19.35 0.66 -0.47
C ARG A 108 18.44 1.88 -0.65
N LEU A 109 17.40 2.01 0.17
CA LEU A 109 16.54 3.20 0.13
C LEU A 109 17.32 4.49 0.36
N LEU A 110 18.20 4.49 1.38
CA LEU A 110 19.01 5.65 1.72
C LEU A 110 20.04 5.94 0.63
N GLU A 111 20.69 4.90 0.09
CA GLU A 111 21.63 5.02 -1.02
C GLU A 111 20.97 5.70 -2.24
N GLU A 112 19.77 5.26 -2.64
CA GLU A 112 19.06 5.85 -3.77
C GLU A 112 18.57 7.27 -3.47
N ALA A 113 18.08 7.55 -2.26
CA ALA A 113 17.69 8.90 -1.87
C ALA A 113 18.85 9.90 -1.98
N LEU A 114 20.05 9.49 -1.54
CA LEU A 114 21.25 10.30 -1.63
C LEU A 114 21.75 10.45 -3.08
N ALA A 115 21.79 9.36 -3.83
CA ALA A 115 22.28 9.36 -5.21
C ALA A 115 21.40 10.18 -6.18
N THR A 116 20.08 10.17 -5.96
CA THR A 116 19.11 10.86 -6.82
C THR A 116 18.69 12.21 -6.28
N SER A 117 19.03 12.52 -5.02
CA SER A 117 18.47 13.67 -4.29
C SER A 117 16.94 13.68 -4.26
N ALA A 118 16.32 12.50 -4.22
CA ALA A 118 14.87 12.36 -4.13
C ALA A 118 14.35 12.80 -2.75
N ASP A 119 13.17 13.41 -2.75
CA ASP A 119 12.49 13.80 -1.52
C ASP A 119 11.64 12.64 -0.97
N SER A 120 11.20 11.75 -1.85
CA SER A 120 10.52 10.49 -1.51
C SER A 120 11.07 9.37 -2.39
N VAL A 121 11.35 8.22 -1.79
CA VAL A 121 11.65 6.97 -2.47
C VAL A 121 10.50 6.00 -2.22
N VAL A 122 9.91 5.53 -3.30
CA VAL A 122 8.84 4.53 -3.29
C VAL A 122 9.34 3.22 -3.87
N VAL A 123 8.70 2.12 -3.54
CA VAL A 123 9.16 0.80 -3.97
C VAL A 123 8.12 0.03 -4.76
N SER A 124 8.60 -0.92 -5.54
CA SER A 124 7.76 -1.94 -6.15
C SER A 124 7.29 -2.94 -5.10
N MET A 125 6.03 -3.36 -5.23
CA MET A 125 5.41 -4.37 -4.38
C MET A 125 5.22 -5.65 -5.17
N LEU A 126 6.02 -6.68 -4.89
CA LEU A 126 5.81 -8.02 -5.43
C LEU A 126 4.79 -8.74 -4.56
N THR A 127 3.61 -9.03 -5.10
CA THR A 127 2.62 -9.81 -4.36
C THR A 127 2.96 -11.29 -4.43
N SER A 128 3.05 -11.96 -3.27
CA SER A 128 3.32 -13.38 -3.13
C SER A 128 2.30 -14.02 -2.18
N GLY A 129 1.89 -15.25 -2.45
CA GLY A 129 0.94 -15.97 -1.61
C GLY A 129 1.23 -17.47 -1.55
N SER A 130 0.85 -18.11 -0.44
CA SER A 130 1.13 -19.53 -0.19
C SER A 130 -0.03 -20.46 -0.58
N GLY A 131 -1.28 -20.10 -0.31
CA GLY A 131 -2.45 -20.91 -0.64
C GLY A 131 -3.03 -20.59 -2.03
N ALA A 132 -3.90 -21.44 -2.59
CA ALA A 132 -4.48 -21.29 -3.93
C ALA A 132 -5.18 -19.94 -4.11
N VAL A 133 -5.97 -19.47 -3.13
CA VAL A 133 -6.62 -18.15 -3.18
C VAL A 133 -5.57 -17.04 -3.20
N GLN A 134 -4.57 -17.10 -2.31
CA GLN A 134 -3.52 -16.06 -2.27
C GLN A 134 -2.66 -16.05 -3.55
N LYS A 135 -2.32 -17.22 -4.12
CA LYS A 135 -1.61 -17.32 -5.40
C LYS A 135 -2.44 -16.70 -6.54
N SER A 136 -3.74 -16.97 -6.57
CA SER A 136 -4.66 -16.37 -7.55
C SER A 136 -4.77 -14.85 -7.39
N VAL A 137 -4.87 -14.36 -6.16
CA VAL A 137 -4.88 -12.92 -5.87
C VAL A 137 -3.55 -12.29 -6.25
N ALA A 138 -2.41 -12.94 -5.95
CA ALA A 138 -1.09 -12.48 -6.32
C ALA A 138 -0.93 -12.38 -7.84
N ALA A 139 -1.37 -13.40 -8.58
CA ALA A 139 -1.35 -13.38 -10.04
C ALA A 139 -2.21 -12.23 -10.62
N ALA A 140 -3.38 -11.96 -10.03
CA ALA A 140 -4.21 -10.83 -10.42
C ALA A 140 -3.53 -9.48 -10.08
N GLN A 141 -3.02 -9.31 -8.86
CA GLN A 141 -2.39 -8.06 -8.41
C GLN A 141 -1.09 -7.72 -9.13
N ASN A 142 -0.32 -8.71 -9.54
CA ASN A 142 0.91 -8.53 -10.33
C ASN A 142 0.61 -8.36 -11.84
N SER A 143 -0.66 -8.39 -12.26
CA SER A 143 -1.03 -8.30 -13.66
C SER A 143 -1.49 -6.90 -14.08
N LYS A 144 -1.34 -6.59 -15.38
CA LYS A 144 -1.90 -5.37 -15.96
C LYS A 144 -3.43 -5.35 -15.92
N LEU A 145 -4.07 -6.51 -16.03
CA LEU A 145 -5.54 -6.62 -15.93
C LEU A 145 -6.02 -6.21 -14.53
N GLY A 146 -5.43 -6.74 -13.46
CA GLY A 146 -5.88 -6.47 -12.10
C GLY A 146 -5.56 -5.07 -11.58
N THR A 147 -4.47 -4.44 -12.07
CA THR A 147 -3.97 -3.16 -11.51
C THR A 147 -3.85 -2.03 -12.53
N GLY A 148 -4.31 -2.26 -13.78
CA GLY A 148 -4.22 -1.26 -14.82
C GLY A 148 -2.79 -0.83 -15.17
N GLY A 149 -1.80 -1.72 -14.95
CA GLY A 149 -0.39 -1.42 -15.20
C GLY A 149 0.18 -0.37 -14.24
N SER A 150 -0.23 -0.37 -12.98
CA SER A 150 0.35 0.49 -11.95
C SER A 150 1.84 0.22 -11.79
N LYS A 151 2.70 1.24 -11.94
CA LYS A 151 4.17 1.11 -11.94
C LYS A 151 4.71 0.40 -10.70
N HIS A 152 4.17 0.72 -9.52
CA HIS A 152 4.58 0.10 -8.25
C HIS A 152 4.21 -1.40 -8.12
N ARG A 153 3.56 -2.00 -9.11
CA ARG A 153 3.27 -3.46 -9.17
C ARG A 153 4.21 -4.21 -10.13
N HIS A 154 5.20 -3.54 -10.66
CA HIS A 154 6.18 -4.12 -11.57
C HIS A 154 7.57 -3.67 -11.14
N LEU A 155 8.57 -4.55 -11.33
CA LEU A 155 9.97 -4.21 -11.07
C LEU A 155 10.35 -2.98 -11.89
N SER A 156 11.01 -2.02 -11.23
CA SER A 156 11.53 -0.81 -11.82
C SER A 156 13.05 -0.93 -12.01
N ALA A 157 13.55 -0.29 -13.03
CA ALA A 157 15.00 -0.06 -13.19
C ALA A 157 15.47 1.24 -12.51
N GLY A 158 14.58 1.92 -11.77
CA GLY A 158 14.77 3.24 -11.21
C GLY A 158 14.23 4.32 -12.14
N GLU A 159 13.22 5.06 -11.72
CA GLU A 159 12.63 6.15 -12.51
C GLU A 159 11.90 7.17 -11.64
N TRP A 160 11.74 8.38 -12.16
CA TRP A 160 10.88 9.39 -11.55
C TRP A 160 9.41 9.03 -11.78
N VAL A 161 8.61 9.10 -10.72
CA VAL A 161 7.19 8.70 -10.78
C VAL A 161 6.27 9.73 -10.13
N ASP A 162 4.99 9.63 -10.42
CA ASP A 162 3.95 10.43 -9.78
C ASP A 162 3.50 9.87 -8.44
N HIS A 163 3.65 8.56 -8.23
CA HIS A 163 3.06 7.84 -7.11
C HIS A 163 3.62 6.42 -7.01
N GLY A 164 3.79 5.94 -5.76
CA GLY A 164 4.18 4.58 -5.46
C GLY A 164 3.82 4.15 -4.05
N HIS A 165 4.35 3.01 -3.61
CA HIS A 165 4.25 2.60 -2.22
C HIS A 165 5.39 3.27 -1.44
N HIS A 166 5.03 4.06 -0.43
CA HIS A 166 6.00 4.83 0.33
C HIS A 166 6.95 3.93 1.12
N ALA A 167 8.23 4.22 1.01
CA ALA A 167 9.28 3.50 1.69
C ALA A 167 10.21 4.44 2.47
N LEU A 168 10.72 5.50 1.82
CA LEU A 168 11.55 6.51 2.47
C LEU A 168 11.11 7.90 2.07
N MET A 169 11.10 8.85 3.00
CA MET A 169 10.80 10.27 2.73
C MET A 169 11.76 11.18 3.50
N ARG A 170 12.15 12.28 2.87
CA ARG A 170 12.82 13.37 3.57
C ARG A 170 11.85 14.01 4.57
N ILE A 171 12.21 14.05 5.86
CA ILE A 171 11.32 14.56 6.92
C ILE A 171 10.94 16.02 6.67
N SER A 172 11.87 16.84 6.16
CA SER A 172 11.56 18.24 5.81
C SER A 172 10.50 18.36 4.72
N ALA A 173 10.52 17.50 3.68
CA ALA A 173 9.50 17.48 2.64
C ALA A 173 8.15 16.97 3.18
N PHE A 174 8.17 15.92 4.01
CA PHE A 174 6.99 15.39 4.69
C PHE A 174 6.31 16.46 5.57
N GLY A 175 7.11 17.16 6.40
CA GLY A 175 6.62 18.22 7.28
C GLY A 175 6.11 19.44 6.52
N ALA A 176 6.79 19.85 5.44
CA ALA A 176 6.40 21.02 4.64
C ALA A 176 5.00 20.89 4.00
N VAL A 177 4.55 19.66 3.73
CA VAL A 177 3.19 19.41 3.22
C VAL A 177 2.20 18.98 4.31
N GLY A 178 2.61 18.99 5.60
CA GLY A 178 1.76 18.69 6.75
C GLY A 178 1.55 17.19 7.00
N GLY A 179 2.44 16.32 6.54
CA GLY A 179 2.36 14.89 6.75
C GLY A 179 1.19 14.22 6.04
N TYR A 180 0.80 13.03 6.50
CA TYR A 180 -0.39 12.33 6.00
C TYR A 180 -1.69 13.01 6.42
N ASP A 181 -2.68 13.02 5.54
CA ASP A 181 -4.06 13.37 5.90
C ASP A 181 -4.71 12.18 6.64
N GLU A 182 -4.88 12.34 7.94
CA GLU A 182 -5.40 11.31 8.83
C GLU A 182 -6.90 11.00 8.64
N THR A 183 -7.56 11.70 7.75
CA THR A 183 -8.94 11.38 7.36
C THR A 183 -8.99 10.26 6.30
N PHE A 184 -7.84 9.89 5.74
CA PHE A 184 -7.72 8.79 4.77
C PHE A 184 -7.33 7.50 5.49
N SER A 185 -8.16 6.47 5.35
CA SER A 185 -7.85 5.09 5.75
C SER A 185 -7.24 4.26 4.61
N HIS A 186 -7.38 4.73 3.37
CA HIS A 186 -6.87 4.11 2.15
C HIS A 186 -6.55 5.21 1.14
N ASN A 187 -5.57 4.99 0.26
CA ASN A 187 -5.06 5.97 -0.71
C ASN A 187 -4.37 7.20 -0.08
N GLU A 188 -3.99 7.13 1.18
CA GLU A 188 -3.21 8.16 1.89
C GLU A 188 -1.88 8.44 1.19
N ASP A 189 -1.21 7.40 0.67
CA ASP A 189 0.02 7.52 -0.11
C ASP A 189 -0.18 8.39 -1.36
N ALA A 190 -1.21 8.09 -2.14
CA ALA A 190 -1.50 8.83 -3.37
C ALA A 190 -1.95 10.28 -3.10
N GLU A 191 -2.57 10.52 -1.96
CA GLU A 191 -2.96 11.86 -1.51
C GLU A 191 -1.72 12.68 -1.11
N LEU A 192 -0.82 12.08 -0.33
CA LEU A 192 0.43 12.72 0.07
C LEU A 192 1.34 12.99 -1.14
N ASP A 193 1.50 12.01 -2.03
CA ASP A 193 2.26 12.16 -3.27
C ASP A 193 1.75 13.31 -4.15
N TYR A 194 0.44 13.51 -4.19
CA TYR A 194 -0.15 14.64 -4.90
C TYR A 194 0.29 15.98 -4.29
N ARG A 195 0.27 16.10 -2.94
CA ARG A 195 0.70 17.33 -2.25
C ARG A 195 2.21 17.55 -2.37
N LEU A 196 3.03 16.51 -2.24
CA LEU A 196 4.47 16.57 -2.42
C LEU A 196 4.83 17.13 -3.81
N ARG A 197 4.25 16.55 -4.88
CA ARG A 197 4.53 17.02 -6.25
C ARG A 197 4.04 18.43 -6.51
N ARG A 198 2.90 18.82 -5.95
CA ARG A 198 2.41 20.21 -6.06
C ARG A 198 3.31 21.22 -5.35
N ALA A 199 4.00 20.78 -4.32
CA ALA A 199 5.00 21.57 -3.60
C ALA A 199 6.39 21.55 -4.27
N GLY A 200 6.54 20.84 -5.42
CA GLY A 200 7.78 20.76 -6.18
C GLY A 200 8.71 19.62 -5.77
N TYR A 201 8.31 18.77 -4.81
CA TYR A 201 9.09 17.62 -4.38
C TYR A 201 9.04 16.48 -5.39
N ARG A 202 10.12 15.69 -5.43
CA ARG A 202 10.32 14.66 -6.45
C ARG A 202 10.30 13.26 -5.83
N ILE A 203 9.62 12.35 -6.53
CA ILE A 203 9.39 10.97 -6.08
C ILE A 203 10.14 10.00 -7.00
N TRP A 204 11.03 9.21 -6.42
CA TRP A 204 11.82 8.20 -7.11
C TRP A 204 11.27 6.80 -6.86
N MET A 205 11.01 6.03 -7.89
CA MET A 205 10.72 4.60 -7.80
C MET A 205 12.04 3.84 -7.74
N SER A 206 12.26 3.11 -6.65
CA SER A 206 13.49 2.34 -6.45
C SER A 206 13.72 1.32 -7.57
N GLY A 207 14.95 1.25 -8.04
CA GLY A 207 15.44 0.19 -8.92
C GLY A 207 16.32 -0.84 -8.20
N LYS A 208 16.67 -0.57 -6.93
CA LYS A 208 17.62 -1.40 -6.17
C LYS A 208 16.96 -2.28 -5.11
N THR A 209 15.74 -1.95 -4.70
CA THR A 209 15.02 -2.71 -3.69
C THR A 209 13.51 -2.74 -3.95
N GLN A 210 12.84 -3.68 -3.33
CA GLN A 210 11.40 -3.90 -3.41
C GLN A 210 10.90 -4.52 -2.11
N MET A 211 9.58 -4.54 -1.92
CA MET A 211 8.98 -5.29 -0.83
C MET A 211 8.11 -6.45 -1.35
N VAL A 212 7.98 -7.48 -0.53
CA VAL A 212 7.00 -8.57 -0.75
C VAL A 212 5.73 -8.24 0.02
N TYR A 213 4.62 -8.23 -0.69
CA TYR A 213 3.29 -8.03 -0.13
C TYR A 213 2.52 -9.36 -0.10
N TYR A 214 1.97 -9.71 1.06
CA TYR A 214 1.14 -10.92 1.23
C TYR A 214 -0.34 -10.54 1.12
N PRO A 215 -1.07 -11.07 0.11
CA PRO A 215 -2.44 -10.67 -0.16
C PRO A 215 -3.43 -11.33 0.82
N ARG A 216 -4.66 -10.82 0.83
CA ARG A 216 -5.75 -11.39 1.61
C ARG A 216 -5.97 -12.86 1.28
N ALA A 217 -6.20 -13.68 2.31
CA ALA A 217 -6.40 -15.13 2.17
C ALA A 217 -7.81 -15.52 1.70
N SER A 218 -8.73 -14.56 1.52
CA SER A 218 -10.10 -14.81 1.08
C SER A 218 -10.58 -13.77 0.07
N LEU A 219 -11.46 -14.18 -0.85
CA LEU A 219 -12.09 -13.26 -1.81
C LEU A 219 -12.96 -12.21 -1.12
N LYS A 220 -13.59 -12.53 0.02
CA LYS A 220 -14.32 -11.57 0.85
C LYS A 220 -13.39 -10.47 1.38
N GLY A 221 -12.24 -10.85 1.93
CA GLY A 221 -11.23 -9.91 2.40
C GLY A 221 -10.68 -9.04 1.27
N LEU A 222 -10.44 -9.64 0.10
CA LEU A 222 -10.04 -8.94 -1.12
C LEU A 222 -11.08 -7.90 -1.56
N TYR A 223 -12.36 -8.28 -1.57
CA TYR A 223 -13.46 -7.36 -1.91
C TYR A 223 -13.47 -6.13 -1.01
N PHE A 224 -13.44 -6.30 0.31
CA PHE A 224 -13.45 -5.18 1.25
C PHE A 224 -12.19 -4.32 1.16
N GLN A 225 -11.04 -4.90 0.88
CA GLN A 225 -9.81 -4.16 0.63
C GLN A 225 -9.95 -3.24 -0.59
N TYR A 226 -10.45 -3.77 -1.71
CA TYR A 226 -10.63 -2.99 -2.93
C TYR A 226 -11.79 -1.99 -2.83
N LEU A 227 -12.83 -2.30 -2.07
CA LEU A 227 -13.87 -1.33 -1.70
C LEU A 227 -13.26 -0.12 -0.98
N GLY A 228 -12.37 -0.37 -0.02
CA GLY A 228 -11.61 0.68 0.67
C GLY A 228 -10.75 1.50 -0.29
N TYR A 229 -10.03 0.85 -1.20
CA TYR A 229 -9.22 1.54 -2.22
C TYR A 229 -10.06 2.40 -3.16
N GLY A 230 -11.25 1.91 -3.59
CA GLY A 230 -12.18 2.68 -4.40
C GLY A 230 -12.67 3.94 -3.67
N ARG A 231 -13.09 3.79 -2.42
CA ARG A 231 -13.49 4.93 -1.56
C ARG A 231 -12.38 5.95 -1.38
N GLY A 232 -11.18 5.49 -1.04
CA GLY A 232 -10.02 6.37 -0.88
C GLY A 232 -9.67 7.11 -2.17
N ARG A 233 -9.78 6.44 -3.34
CA ARG A 233 -9.55 7.09 -4.64
C ARG A 233 -10.60 8.15 -4.94
N ALA A 234 -11.88 7.88 -4.72
CA ALA A 234 -12.95 8.86 -4.90
C ALA A 234 -12.77 10.07 -3.98
N LYS A 235 -12.40 9.82 -2.71
CA LYS A 235 -12.10 10.90 -1.76
C LYS A 235 -10.93 11.78 -2.23
N ASN A 236 -9.87 11.18 -2.78
CA ASN A 236 -8.73 11.89 -3.33
C ASN A 236 -9.15 12.76 -4.53
N VAL A 237 -9.95 12.19 -5.45
CA VAL A 237 -10.52 12.91 -6.61
C VAL A 237 -11.35 14.11 -6.16
N LEU A 238 -12.24 13.94 -5.19
CA LEU A 238 -13.09 15.01 -4.66
C LEU A 238 -12.28 16.10 -3.94
N LYS A 239 -11.32 15.70 -3.08
CA LYS A 239 -10.49 16.64 -2.32
C LYS A 239 -9.66 17.53 -3.22
N HIS A 240 -9.01 16.97 -4.23
CA HIS A 240 -8.07 17.67 -5.09
C HIS A 240 -8.66 18.11 -6.44
N ARG A 241 -9.94 17.77 -6.70
CA ARG A 241 -10.65 18.06 -7.96
C ARG A 241 -9.88 17.59 -9.20
N VAL A 242 -9.26 16.39 -9.09
CA VAL A 242 -8.48 15.79 -10.17
C VAL A 242 -9.31 14.82 -10.99
N ILE A 243 -9.05 14.75 -12.29
CA ILE A 243 -9.70 13.78 -13.18
C ILE A 243 -8.98 12.43 -13.01
N PRO A 244 -9.71 11.31 -12.80
CA PRO A 244 -9.12 9.99 -12.77
C PRO A 244 -8.36 9.67 -14.06
N LYS A 245 -7.21 9.00 -13.98
CA LYS A 245 -6.47 8.55 -15.15
C LYS A 245 -7.30 7.52 -15.94
N VAL A 246 -7.17 7.46 -17.27
CA VAL A 246 -7.93 6.56 -18.16
C VAL A 246 -7.95 5.11 -17.64
N ARG A 247 -6.81 4.59 -17.18
CA ARG A 247 -6.70 3.26 -16.58
C ARG A 247 -7.60 3.02 -15.34
N GLN A 248 -8.03 4.08 -14.67
CA GLN A 248 -8.92 4.04 -13.50
C GLN A 248 -10.40 4.15 -13.94
N MET A 249 -10.66 4.70 -15.10
CA MET A 249 -12.03 4.83 -15.62
C MET A 249 -12.62 3.50 -16.06
N VAL A 250 -11.80 2.57 -16.56
CA VAL A 250 -12.27 1.22 -16.96
C VAL A 250 -12.90 0.46 -15.79
N PRO A 251 -12.23 0.30 -14.62
CA PRO A 251 -12.87 -0.33 -13.47
C PRO A 251 -14.10 0.45 -12.96
N LEU A 252 -14.17 1.78 -13.13
CA LEU A 252 -15.35 2.57 -12.74
C LEU A 252 -16.64 2.11 -13.42
N ALA A 253 -16.55 1.64 -14.66
CA ALA A 253 -17.71 1.17 -15.41
C ALA A 253 -18.30 -0.15 -14.88
N VAL A 254 -17.54 -0.91 -14.06
CA VAL A 254 -17.94 -2.28 -13.68
C VAL A 254 -19.23 -2.29 -12.86
N PHE A 255 -19.37 -1.43 -11.86
CA PHE A 255 -20.61 -1.36 -11.06
C PHE A 255 -21.81 -0.91 -11.88
N PRO A 256 -21.77 0.15 -12.69
CA PRO A 256 -22.83 0.48 -13.64
C PRO A 256 -23.19 -0.65 -14.61
N VAL A 257 -22.18 -1.37 -15.13
CA VAL A 257 -22.38 -2.51 -16.03
C VAL A 257 -23.11 -3.67 -15.32
N VAL A 258 -22.77 -3.94 -14.07
CA VAL A 258 -23.47 -4.96 -13.25
C VAL A 258 -24.94 -4.54 -13.02
N LEU A 259 -25.18 -3.26 -12.73
CA LEU A 259 -26.56 -2.75 -12.58
C LEU A 259 -27.32 -2.81 -13.90
N LEU A 260 -26.69 -2.47 -15.02
CA LEU A 260 -27.32 -2.57 -16.34
C LEU A 260 -27.71 -4.02 -16.66
N ALA A 261 -26.86 -4.98 -16.34
CA ALA A 261 -27.13 -6.39 -16.57
C ALA A 261 -28.33 -6.91 -15.78
N ALA A 262 -28.69 -6.27 -14.66
CA ALA A 262 -29.93 -6.60 -13.93
C ALA A 262 -31.22 -6.35 -14.76
N PHE A 263 -31.14 -5.55 -15.82
CA PHE A 263 -32.26 -5.30 -16.75
C PHE A 263 -32.27 -6.28 -17.94
N SER A 264 -31.47 -7.34 -17.93
CA SER A 264 -31.45 -8.35 -19.02
C SER A 264 -32.77 -9.08 -19.22
N PHE A 265 -33.65 -9.08 -18.21
CA PHE A 265 -35.02 -9.58 -18.32
C PHE A 265 -35.93 -8.74 -19.27
N VAL A 266 -35.58 -7.45 -19.45
CA VAL A 266 -36.27 -6.56 -20.42
C VAL A 266 -35.66 -6.76 -21.82
N HIS A 267 -34.32 -6.75 -21.88
CA HIS A 267 -33.61 -6.95 -23.14
C HIS A 267 -32.23 -7.57 -22.91
N TRP A 268 -31.94 -8.71 -23.55
CA TRP A 268 -30.73 -9.48 -23.36
C TRP A 268 -29.42 -8.68 -23.62
N ILE A 269 -29.47 -7.66 -24.51
CA ILE A 269 -28.33 -6.79 -24.81
C ILE A 269 -27.78 -6.13 -23.53
N ALA A 270 -28.61 -5.90 -22.52
CA ALA A 270 -28.15 -5.32 -21.25
C ALA A 270 -27.12 -6.19 -20.52
N ALA A 271 -27.09 -7.50 -20.77
CA ALA A 271 -26.09 -8.41 -20.19
C ALA A 271 -24.76 -8.41 -20.97
N VAL A 272 -24.72 -7.97 -22.22
CA VAL A 272 -23.55 -8.10 -23.11
C VAL A 272 -22.28 -7.45 -22.52
N PRO A 273 -22.30 -6.22 -21.98
CA PRO A 273 -21.11 -5.63 -21.40
C PRO A 273 -20.55 -6.41 -20.20
N LEU A 274 -21.45 -6.96 -19.35
CA LEU A 274 -21.07 -7.81 -18.22
C LEU A 274 -20.41 -9.10 -18.71
N LEU A 275 -20.99 -9.75 -19.71
CA LEU A 275 -20.47 -11.00 -20.28
C LEU A 275 -19.09 -10.78 -20.93
N ILE A 276 -18.89 -9.69 -21.66
CA ILE A 276 -17.61 -9.34 -22.25
C ILE A 276 -16.56 -9.15 -21.15
N TRP A 277 -16.84 -8.34 -20.13
CA TRP A 277 -15.92 -8.11 -19.03
C TRP A 277 -15.58 -9.40 -18.27
N ALA A 278 -16.59 -10.21 -17.95
CA ALA A 278 -16.39 -11.49 -17.28
C ALA A 278 -15.54 -12.45 -18.11
N SER A 279 -15.84 -12.56 -19.42
CA SER A 279 -15.09 -13.43 -20.35
C SER A 279 -13.62 -13.01 -20.46
N VAL A 280 -13.33 -11.70 -20.53
CA VAL A 280 -11.95 -11.18 -20.54
C VAL A 280 -11.24 -11.54 -19.25
N CYS A 281 -11.86 -11.35 -18.08
CA CYS A 281 -11.26 -11.66 -16.81
C CYS A 281 -11.01 -13.17 -16.65
N LEU A 282 -12.01 -14.00 -16.90
CA LEU A 282 -11.91 -15.47 -16.77
C LEU A 282 -10.92 -16.04 -17.77
N GLY A 283 -10.98 -15.59 -19.04
CA GLY A 283 -10.04 -15.99 -20.09
C GLY A 283 -8.60 -15.64 -19.73
N TYR A 284 -8.36 -14.45 -19.17
CA TYR A 284 -7.05 -14.06 -18.68
C TYR A 284 -6.55 -15.02 -17.58
N GLY A 285 -7.38 -15.35 -16.59
CA GLY A 285 -7.03 -16.27 -15.50
C GLY A 285 -6.64 -17.64 -16.05
N LEU A 286 -7.45 -18.18 -16.96
CA LEU A 286 -7.22 -19.49 -17.58
C LEU A 286 -5.91 -19.48 -18.41
N VAL A 287 -5.72 -18.49 -19.29
CA VAL A 287 -4.50 -18.36 -20.10
C VAL A 287 -3.26 -18.24 -19.22
N THR A 288 -3.34 -17.48 -18.13
CA THR A 288 -2.22 -17.32 -17.20
C THR A 288 -1.90 -18.62 -16.48
N ALA A 289 -2.91 -19.37 -16.03
CA ALA A 289 -2.75 -20.68 -15.41
C ALA A 289 -2.07 -21.69 -16.35
N ILE A 290 -2.50 -21.74 -17.62
CA ILE A 290 -1.93 -22.61 -18.64
C ILE A 290 -0.45 -22.22 -18.90
N ARG A 291 -0.17 -20.94 -19.12
CA ARG A 291 1.20 -20.44 -19.39
C ARG A 291 2.17 -20.71 -18.26
N GLN A 292 1.73 -20.55 -17.02
CA GLN A 292 2.56 -20.78 -15.84
C GLN A 292 2.51 -22.23 -15.35
N ARG A 293 1.75 -23.11 -16.01
CA ARG A 293 1.56 -24.52 -15.64
C ARG A 293 1.17 -24.68 -14.17
N ASN A 294 0.30 -23.80 -13.68
CA ASN A 294 -0.09 -23.75 -12.28
C ASN A 294 -1.62 -23.57 -12.15
N ALA A 295 -2.30 -24.64 -11.79
CA ALA A 295 -3.76 -24.64 -11.63
C ALA A 295 -4.25 -23.74 -10.47
N ASP A 296 -3.41 -23.52 -9.44
CA ASP A 296 -3.75 -22.68 -8.29
C ASP A 296 -4.07 -21.23 -8.69
N ILE A 297 -3.54 -20.77 -9.83
CA ILE A 297 -3.78 -19.41 -10.32
C ILE A 297 -4.94 -19.30 -11.33
N ALA A 298 -5.65 -20.38 -11.61
CA ALA A 298 -6.80 -20.35 -12.51
C ALA A 298 -7.89 -19.36 -12.05
N LEU A 299 -8.04 -19.19 -10.73
CA LEU A 299 -8.94 -18.20 -10.13
C LEU A 299 -8.45 -16.76 -10.21
N ALA A 300 -7.30 -16.46 -10.86
CA ALA A 300 -6.81 -15.09 -10.99
C ALA A 300 -7.80 -14.18 -11.73
N GLY A 301 -8.56 -14.72 -12.70
CA GLY A 301 -9.64 -14.00 -13.36
C GLY A 301 -10.76 -13.62 -12.40
N VAL A 302 -11.21 -14.54 -11.55
CA VAL A 302 -12.19 -14.27 -10.50
C VAL A 302 -11.67 -13.25 -9.50
N SER A 303 -10.40 -13.37 -9.08
CA SER A 303 -9.76 -12.39 -8.21
C SER A 303 -9.74 -10.99 -8.82
N ALA A 304 -9.42 -10.86 -10.12
CA ALA A 304 -9.47 -9.59 -10.84
C ALA A 304 -10.91 -9.02 -10.89
N MET A 305 -11.93 -9.87 -11.12
CA MET A 305 -13.33 -9.47 -11.09
C MET A 305 -13.72 -8.90 -9.71
N VAL A 306 -13.35 -9.58 -8.63
CA VAL A 306 -13.59 -9.12 -7.25
C VAL A 306 -12.91 -7.78 -6.98
N MET A 307 -11.66 -7.61 -7.44
CA MET A 307 -10.89 -6.37 -7.32
C MET A 307 -11.59 -5.22 -8.05
N HIS A 308 -11.93 -5.41 -9.32
CA HIS A 308 -12.59 -4.39 -10.14
C HIS A 308 -13.95 -4.00 -9.57
N PHE A 309 -14.77 -4.99 -9.21
CA PHE A 309 -16.11 -4.75 -8.67
C PHE A 309 -16.05 -4.05 -7.31
N GLY A 310 -15.25 -4.56 -6.37
CA GLY A 310 -15.06 -3.91 -5.06
C GLY A 310 -14.59 -2.47 -5.18
N TRP A 311 -13.59 -2.23 -6.05
CA TRP A 311 -13.06 -0.89 -6.29
C TRP A 311 -14.11 0.05 -6.91
N SER A 312 -14.86 -0.43 -7.91
CA SER A 312 -15.94 0.33 -8.55
C SER A 312 -17.03 0.71 -7.56
N VAL A 313 -17.56 -0.28 -6.82
CA VAL A 313 -18.59 -0.04 -5.79
C VAL A 313 -18.10 0.98 -4.76
N GLY A 314 -16.87 0.82 -4.25
CA GLY A 314 -16.30 1.73 -3.27
C GLY A 314 -16.20 3.17 -3.78
N PHE A 315 -15.78 3.35 -5.04
CA PHE A 315 -15.69 4.65 -5.67
C PHE A 315 -17.06 5.33 -5.80
N TRP A 316 -18.06 4.63 -6.33
CA TRP A 316 -19.41 5.16 -6.52
C TRP A 316 -20.10 5.47 -5.18
N LEU A 317 -19.98 4.59 -4.18
CA LEU A 317 -20.51 4.84 -2.85
C LEU A 317 -19.92 6.12 -2.22
N GLN A 318 -18.63 6.35 -2.36
CA GLN A 318 -17.98 7.56 -1.85
C GLN A 318 -18.41 8.81 -2.64
N LEU A 319 -18.50 8.71 -3.96
CA LEU A 319 -18.92 9.82 -4.83
C LEU A 319 -20.37 10.26 -4.54
N LEU A 320 -21.26 9.30 -4.27
CA LEU A 320 -22.69 9.53 -3.94
C LEU A 320 -22.93 9.90 -2.46
N GLY A 321 -21.87 10.09 -1.67
CA GLY A 321 -21.99 10.49 -0.27
C GLY A 321 -22.29 9.38 0.73
N PHE A 322 -22.43 8.11 0.29
CA PHE A 322 -22.67 6.96 1.19
C PHE A 322 -21.43 6.55 2.00
N GLY A 323 -20.30 7.26 1.86
CA GLY A 323 -19.05 7.01 2.60
C GLY A 323 -18.86 7.88 3.84
N ALA A 324 -19.71 8.86 4.09
CA ALA A 324 -19.48 9.92 5.08
C ALA A 324 -19.90 9.58 6.53
N ARG A 325 -20.45 8.40 6.81
CA ARG A 325 -20.93 8.06 8.17
C ARG A 325 -20.24 6.82 8.74
N ARG A 326 -19.01 6.97 9.21
CA ARG A 326 -18.50 6.34 10.44
C ARG A 326 -17.50 7.32 11.04
N GLY A 327 -18.04 8.27 11.78
CA GLY A 327 -17.28 8.98 12.78
C GLY A 327 -16.71 7.93 13.73
N VAL A 328 -15.46 8.09 14.07
CA VAL A 328 -14.78 7.38 15.14
C VAL A 328 -15.58 7.66 16.41
N ALA A 329 -16.28 6.64 16.93
CA ALA A 329 -16.68 6.58 18.32
C ALA A 329 -15.57 5.84 19.09
#